data_739cb9a7679f2bca0c568be73143146f
#
_entry.id   739cb9a7679f2bca0c568be73143146f
#
_cell.length_a   1.000
_cell.length_b   1.000
_cell.length_c   1.000
_cell.angle_alpha   90.00
_cell.angle_beta   90.00
_cell.angle_gamma   90.00
#
_symmetry.space_group_name_H-M   'P 1'
#
loop_
_entity.id
_entity.type
_entity.pdbx_description
1 polymer ?
#
loop_
_entity_poly.entity_id
_entity_poly.type
_entity_poly.pdbx_seq_one_letter_code
_entity_poly.pdbx_strand_id
1 'polypeptide(L)'
;MIALRAHDLSQNQSLFQATTGLCLAEFEALLATILPHYTAVEQQRLNRPDRQRAVGGGPDFGLEAQDQILLTIIWLRHYPTLEALGALFRLSDTTAGRYIRRILPLLEKAGQDTMRRPDPGRKQRRQLADLLQDWPELALIIDAFGQPA
;
A
#
# COMPACT_ATOMS: atom_id res chain seq x y z
N MET A 1 -13.46 10.16 -19.60
CA MET A 1 -13.25 9.45 -18.32
C MET A 1 -12.25 10.24 -17.48
N ILE A 2 -12.63 10.62 -16.28
CA ILE A 2 -11.77 11.38 -15.37
C ILE A 2 -10.78 10.39 -14.74
N ALA A 3 -9.52 10.78 -14.64
CA ALA A 3 -8.50 9.96 -13.97
C ALA A 3 -8.76 9.90 -12.47
N LEU A 4 -8.59 8.72 -11.87
CA LEU A 4 -8.74 8.55 -10.43
C LEU A 4 -7.67 9.33 -9.68
N ARG A 5 -8.08 10.13 -8.70
CA ARG A 5 -7.21 10.91 -7.83
C ARG A 5 -7.69 10.80 -6.37
N ALA A 6 -6.76 10.93 -5.43
CA ALA A 6 -7.07 10.85 -4.01
C ALA A 6 -8.08 11.92 -3.57
N HIS A 7 -7.91 13.14 -4.07
CA HIS A 7 -8.83 14.23 -3.77
C HIS A 7 -10.26 13.91 -4.21
N ASP A 8 -10.45 13.41 -5.43
CA ASP A 8 -11.79 13.11 -5.97
C ASP A 8 -12.43 11.92 -5.23
N LEU A 9 -11.64 10.88 -4.97
CA LEU A 9 -12.13 9.70 -4.26
C LEU A 9 -12.52 10.03 -2.82
N SER A 10 -11.81 10.95 -2.17
CA SER A 10 -12.07 11.37 -0.78
C SER A 10 -13.41 12.07 -0.59
N GLN A 11 -14.01 12.59 -1.66
CA GLN A 11 -15.34 13.20 -1.62
C GLN A 11 -16.45 12.18 -1.31
N ASN A 12 -16.20 10.90 -1.57
CA ASN A 12 -17.11 9.81 -1.24
C ASN A 12 -16.41 8.86 -0.25
N GLN A 13 -16.66 9.07 1.05
CA GLN A 13 -16.02 8.30 2.13
C GLN A 13 -16.30 6.79 2.03
N SER A 14 -17.52 6.41 1.69
CA SER A 14 -17.90 5.00 1.55
C SER A 14 -17.13 4.33 0.41
N LEU A 15 -17.04 4.99 -0.73
CA LEU A 15 -16.27 4.49 -1.88
C LEU A 15 -14.76 4.46 -1.58
N PHE A 16 -14.25 5.48 -0.89
CA PHE A 16 -12.85 5.54 -0.47
C PHE A 16 -12.50 4.34 0.41
N GLN A 17 -13.31 4.07 1.43
CA GLN A 17 -13.09 2.94 2.34
C GLN A 17 -13.24 1.59 1.63
N ALA A 18 -14.22 1.44 0.74
CA ALA A 18 -14.38 0.22 -0.06
C ALA A 18 -13.19 -0.03 -0.97
N THR A 19 -12.62 1.03 -1.54
CA THR A 19 -11.52 0.96 -2.50
C THR A 19 -10.16 0.76 -1.81
N THR A 20 -9.91 1.46 -0.71
CA THR A 20 -8.60 1.45 -0.03
C THR A 20 -8.56 0.53 1.20
N GLY A 21 -9.69 0.24 1.82
CA GLY A 21 -9.78 -0.42 3.11
C GLY A 21 -9.46 0.47 4.30
N LEU A 22 -9.22 1.77 4.07
CA LEU A 22 -8.87 2.76 5.08
C LEU A 22 -9.96 3.83 5.18
N CYS A 23 -10.17 4.37 6.37
CA CYS A 23 -10.92 5.62 6.48
C CYS A 23 -10.01 6.81 6.11
N LEU A 24 -10.61 7.98 5.88
CA LEU A 24 -9.85 9.18 5.49
C LEU A 24 -8.80 9.56 6.54
N ALA A 25 -9.15 9.48 7.84
CA ALA A 25 -8.22 9.80 8.92
C ALA A 25 -7.01 8.88 8.94
N GLU A 26 -7.20 7.58 8.70
CA GLU A 26 -6.11 6.61 8.59
C GLU A 26 -5.22 6.89 7.38
N PHE A 27 -5.81 7.24 6.25
CA PHE A 27 -5.07 7.61 5.05
C PHE A 27 -4.25 8.89 5.26
N GLU A 28 -4.82 9.91 5.88
CA GLU A 28 -4.12 11.16 6.22
C GLU A 28 -2.96 10.92 7.20
N ALA A 29 -3.15 10.08 8.21
CA ALA A 29 -2.10 9.68 9.13
C ALA A 29 -0.97 8.93 8.41
N LEU A 30 -1.31 8.06 7.47
CA LEU A 30 -0.34 7.34 6.64
C LEU A 30 0.44 8.31 5.74
N LEU A 31 -0.23 9.27 5.11
CA LEU A 31 0.43 10.32 4.33
C LEU A 31 1.41 11.13 5.17
N ALA A 32 1.01 11.54 6.38
CA ALA A 32 1.88 12.29 7.28
C ALA A 32 3.14 11.51 7.66
N THR A 33 3.06 10.19 7.77
CA THR A 33 4.20 9.31 8.05
C THR A 33 5.10 9.12 6.83
N ILE A 34 4.53 8.97 5.63
CA ILE A 34 5.27 8.58 4.43
C ILE A 34 5.86 9.79 3.70
N LEU A 35 5.15 10.92 3.63
CA LEU A 35 5.56 12.06 2.81
C LEU A 35 6.98 12.59 3.11
N PRO A 36 7.44 12.70 4.38
CA PRO A 36 8.81 13.12 4.65
C PRO A 36 9.85 12.16 4.07
N HIS A 37 9.61 10.85 4.15
CA HIS A 37 10.49 9.83 3.59
C HIS A 37 10.44 9.83 2.06
N TYR A 38 9.27 10.00 1.48
CA TYR A 38 9.09 10.15 0.04
C TYR A 38 9.92 11.31 -0.51
N THR A 39 9.83 12.47 0.12
CA THR A 39 10.57 13.66 -0.28
C THR A 39 12.08 13.44 -0.22
N ALA A 40 12.59 12.80 0.84
CA ALA A 40 14.00 12.48 0.99
C ALA A 40 14.51 11.53 -0.10
N VAL A 41 13.76 10.46 -0.37
CA VAL A 41 14.09 9.48 -1.43
C VAL A 41 14.07 10.14 -2.81
N GLU A 42 13.09 11.00 -3.07
CA GLU A 42 12.95 11.70 -4.35
C GLU A 42 14.09 12.69 -4.57
N GLN A 43 14.49 13.42 -3.53
CA GLN A 43 15.66 14.32 -3.60
C GLN A 43 16.94 13.54 -3.90
N GLN A 44 17.18 12.40 -3.25
CA GLN A 44 18.33 11.55 -3.56
C GLN A 44 18.31 11.05 -5.00
N ARG A 45 17.14 10.66 -5.50
CA ARG A 45 16.97 10.22 -6.90
C ARG A 45 17.27 11.35 -7.89
N LEU A 46 16.83 12.56 -7.57
CA LEU A 46 17.00 13.73 -8.42
C LEU A 46 18.42 14.31 -8.38
N ASN A 47 19.15 14.12 -7.30
CA ASN A 47 20.52 14.66 -7.10
C ASN A 47 21.62 13.67 -7.53
N ARG A 48 21.34 12.70 -8.43
CA ARG A 48 22.36 11.80 -8.95
C ARG A 48 23.43 12.55 -9.74
N PRO A 49 24.75 12.26 -9.54
CA PRO A 49 25.84 12.96 -10.24
C PRO A 49 25.84 12.72 -11.75
N ASP A 50 25.26 11.61 -12.21
CA ASP A 50 25.16 11.24 -13.63
C ASP A 50 23.93 11.82 -14.35
N ARG A 51 23.14 12.64 -13.67
CA ARG A 51 21.92 13.20 -14.23
C ARG A 51 22.22 14.28 -15.28
N GLN A 52 21.74 14.05 -16.49
CA GLN A 52 21.94 14.97 -17.64
C GLN A 52 20.97 16.16 -17.66
N ARG A 53 19.91 16.13 -16.85
CA ARG A 53 18.89 17.21 -16.82
C ARG A 53 18.82 17.85 -15.43
N ALA A 54 18.64 19.17 -15.41
CA ALA A 54 18.41 19.92 -14.17
C ALA A 54 17.15 19.43 -13.43
N VAL A 55 17.14 19.57 -12.10
CA VAL A 55 15.98 19.29 -11.27
C VAL A 55 14.82 20.20 -11.73
N GLY A 56 13.66 19.61 -12.07
CA GLY A 56 12.51 20.34 -12.61
C GLY A 56 12.52 20.57 -14.12
N GLY A 57 13.54 20.10 -14.85
CA GLY A 57 13.69 20.32 -16.30
C GLY A 57 12.96 19.33 -17.21
N GLY A 58 11.93 18.62 -16.72
CA GLY A 58 11.12 17.70 -17.52
C GLY A 58 9.63 18.03 -17.47
N PRO A 59 8.83 17.51 -18.43
CA PRO A 59 7.38 17.67 -18.35
C PRO A 59 6.83 17.03 -17.07
N ASP A 60 5.99 17.78 -16.36
CA ASP A 60 5.39 17.35 -15.09
C ASP A 60 4.12 16.54 -15.36
N PHE A 61 4.29 15.33 -15.93
CA PHE A 61 3.20 14.38 -16.17
C PHE A 61 3.07 13.32 -15.08
N GLY A 62 3.78 13.48 -13.95
CA GLY A 62 3.78 12.55 -12.86
C GLY A 62 2.56 12.70 -11.95
N LEU A 63 2.19 11.60 -11.30
CA LEU A 63 1.25 11.65 -10.18
C LEU A 63 1.90 12.33 -8.97
N GLU A 64 1.10 13.09 -8.23
CA GLU A 64 1.49 13.56 -6.91
C GLU A 64 1.75 12.40 -5.95
N ALA A 65 2.54 12.63 -4.90
CA ALA A 65 2.91 11.59 -3.95
C ALA A 65 1.68 10.90 -3.32
N GLN A 66 0.66 11.65 -2.95
CA GLN A 66 -0.58 11.11 -2.40
C GLN A 66 -1.30 10.16 -3.37
N ASP A 67 -1.30 10.48 -4.65
CA ASP A 67 -1.91 9.65 -5.69
C ASP A 67 -1.09 8.41 -5.98
N GLN A 68 0.24 8.48 -5.88
CA GLN A 68 1.12 7.32 -5.97
C GLN A 68 0.89 6.35 -4.81
N ILE A 69 0.68 6.87 -3.60
CA ILE A 69 0.36 6.08 -2.41
C ILE A 69 -1.02 5.44 -2.57
N LEU A 70 -2.03 6.18 -3.02
CA LEU A 70 -3.36 5.66 -3.31
C LEU A 70 -3.31 4.52 -4.33
N LEU A 71 -2.62 4.72 -5.43
CA LEU A 71 -2.43 3.72 -6.48
C LEU A 71 -1.84 2.43 -5.91
N THR A 72 -0.82 2.54 -5.08
CA THR A 72 -0.14 1.40 -4.46
C THR A 72 -1.06 0.67 -3.48
N ILE A 73 -1.85 1.39 -2.69
CA ILE A 73 -2.83 0.80 -1.76
C ILE A 73 -3.91 0.03 -2.52
N ILE A 74 -4.43 0.59 -3.60
CA ILE A 74 -5.41 -0.09 -4.47
C ILE A 74 -4.80 -1.37 -5.06
N TRP A 75 -3.56 -1.31 -5.52
CA TRP A 75 -2.86 -2.48 -6.03
C TRP A 75 -2.70 -3.57 -4.95
N LEU A 76 -2.31 -3.20 -3.73
CA LEU A 76 -2.17 -4.15 -2.61
C LEU A 76 -3.50 -4.79 -2.22
N ARG A 77 -4.58 -4.04 -2.25
CA ARG A 77 -5.89 -4.52 -1.82
C ARG A 77 -6.59 -5.39 -2.85
N HIS A 78 -6.55 -5.01 -4.12
CA HIS A 78 -7.35 -5.62 -5.17
C HIS A 78 -6.56 -6.46 -6.16
N TYR A 79 -5.23 -6.33 -6.18
CA TYR A 79 -4.33 -7.00 -7.13
C TYR A 79 -4.76 -6.83 -8.60
N PRO A 80 -5.13 -5.62 -9.06
CA PRO A 80 -5.45 -5.43 -10.46
C PRO A 80 -4.21 -5.61 -11.33
N THR A 81 -4.40 -5.87 -12.60
CA THR A 81 -3.30 -5.83 -13.56
C THR A 81 -2.74 -4.40 -13.65
N LEU A 82 -1.47 -4.27 -14.00
CA LEU A 82 -0.85 -2.95 -14.18
C LEU A 82 -1.53 -2.16 -15.30
N GLU A 83 -2.01 -2.85 -16.32
CA GLU A 83 -2.79 -2.24 -17.39
C GLU A 83 -4.11 -1.63 -16.88
N ALA A 84 -4.88 -2.38 -16.08
CA ALA A 84 -6.12 -1.89 -15.49
C ALA A 84 -5.86 -0.72 -14.52
N LEU A 85 -4.82 -0.82 -13.71
CA LEU A 85 -4.42 0.22 -12.77
C LEU A 85 -3.97 1.48 -13.52
N GLY A 86 -3.18 1.33 -14.57
CA GLY A 86 -2.78 2.42 -15.45
C GLY A 86 -3.99 3.11 -16.10
N ALA A 87 -4.97 2.36 -16.55
CA ALA A 87 -6.20 2.91 -17.11
C ALA A 87 -6.98 3.76 -16.10
N LEU A 88 -7.08 3.32 -14.83
CA LEU A 88 -7.74 4.07 -13.76
C LEU A 88 -7.06 5.41 -13.47
N PHE A 89 -5.74 5.43 -13.46
CA PHE A 89 -4.94 6.63 -13.15
C PHE A 89 -4.47 7.40 -14.38
N ARG A 90 -4.81 6.92 -15.57
CA ARG A 90 -4.34 7.44 -16.86
C ARG A 90 -2.82 7.46 -17.00
N LEU A 91 -2.24 6.30 -16.74
CA LEU A 91 -0.81 6.04 -16.85
C LEU A 91 -0.57 4.82 -17.74
N SER A 92 0.66 4.70 -18.25
CA SER A 92 1.11 3.43 -18.80
C SER A 92 1.30 2.38 -17.68
N ASP A 93 1.20 1.12 -18.04
CA ASP A 93 1.49 -0.01 -17.15
C ASP A 93 2.89 0.07 -16.54
N THR A 94 3.88 0.44 -17.34
CA THR A 94 5.27 0.64 -16.92
C THR A 94 5.39 1.73 -15.85
N THR A 95 4.69 2.85 -16.03
CA THR A 95 4.69 3.96 -15.06
C THR A 95 4.00 3.55 -13.77
N ALA A 96 2.85 2.86 -13.85
CA ALA A 96 2.17 2.32 -12.69
C ALA A 96 3.09 1.38 -11.89
N GLY A 97 3.79 0.47 -12.55
CA GLY A 97 4.75 -0.42 -11.93
C GLY A 97 5.93 0.31 -11.26
N ARG A 98 6.40 1.41 -11.85
CA ARG A 98 7.45 2.25 -11.24
C ARG A 98 6.98 2.90 -9.94
N TYR A 99 5.76 3.43 -9.92
CA TYR A 99 5.20 4.04 -8.70
C TYR A 99 5.03 3.00 -7.58
N ILE A 100 4.52 1.82 -7.89
CA ILE A 100 4.40 0.73 -6.91
C ILE A 100 5.78 0.40 -6.31
N ARG A 101 6.81 0.18 -7.12
CA ARG A 101 8.16 -0.12 -6.65
C ARG A 101 8.78 1.00 -5.81
N ARG A 102 8.40 2.24 -6.07
CA ARG A 102 8.85 3.40 -5.30
C ARG A 102 8.17 3.49 -3.94
N ILE A 103 6.88 3.23 -3.89
CA ILE A 103 6.06 3.41 -2.68
C ILE A 103 6.10 2.19 -1.75
N LEU A 104 6.17 0.97 -2.27
CA LEU A 104 6.18 -0.24 -1.45
C LEU A 104 7.20 -0.23 -0.30
N PRO A 105 8.47 0.14 -0.52
CA PRO A 105 9.45 0.19 0.58
C PRO A 105 9.08 1.20 1.66
N LEU A 106 8.44 2.30 1.29
CA LEU A 106 7.99 3.33 2.23
C LEU A 106 6.81 2.84 3.07
N LEU A 107 5.86 2.13 2.46
CA LEU A 107 4.75 1.48 3.15
C LEU A 107 5.25 0.38 4.09
N GLU A 108 6.19 -0.42 3.65
CA GLU A 108 6.81 -1.47 4.45
C GLU A 108 7.47 -0.88 5.69
N LYS A 109 8.27 0.16 5.54
CA LYS A 109 8.93 0.84 6.65
C LYS A 109 7.92 1.44 7.63
N ALA A 110 6.87 2.11 7.14
CA ALA A 110 5.81 2.65 7.97
C ALA A 110 5.06 1.53 8.72
N GLY A 111 4.82 0.40 8.07
CA GLY A 111 4.18 -0.77 8.67
C GLY A 111 5.03 -1.44 9.76
N GLN A 112 6.35 -1.49 9.59
CA GLN A 112 7.25 -2.07 10.58
C GLN A 112 7.18 -1.36 11.93
N ASP A 113 6.99 -0.05 11.93
CA ASP A 113 6.90 0.74 13.16
C ASP A 113 5.57 0.52 13.91
N THR A 114 4.52 0.11 13.20
CA THR A 114 3.18 -0.10 13.75
C THR A 114 2.84 -1.58 13.96
N MET A 115 3.44 -2.48 13.22
CA MET A 115 3.26 -3.92 13.39
C MET A 115 3.98 -4.41 14.66
N ARG A 116 3.21 -4.97 15.58
CA ARG A 116 3.79 -5.69 16.71
C ARG A 116 4.52 -6.92 16.18
N ARG A 117 5.83 -6.92 16.27
CA ARG A 117 6.61 -8.14 16.04
C ARG A 117 6.18 -9.21 17.06
N PRO A 118 6.08 -10.48 16.64
CA PRO A 118 5.96 -11.56 17.60
C PRO A 118 7.09 -11.43 18.62
N ASP A 119 6.76 -11.42 19.91
CA ASP A 119 7.76 -11.34 20.96
C ASP A 119 8.67 -12.57 20.91
N PRO A 120 9.95 -12.43 20.53
CA PRO A 120 10.86 -13.58 20.43
C PRO A 120 11.18 -14.20 21.79
N GLY A 121 10.87 -13.52 22.91
CA GLY A 121 11.04 -14.04 24.25
C GLY A 121 9.91 -14.97 24.72
N ARG A 122 8.76 -14.93 24.09
CA ARG A 122 7.65 -15.84 24.38
C ARG A 122 7.80 -17.13 23.57
N LYS A 123 8.57 -18.06 24.10
CA LYS A 123 8.67 -19.43 23.56
C LYS A 123 7.39 -20.28 23.78
N GLN A 124 6.34 -19.70 24.32
CA GLN A 124 5.05 -20.41 24.43
C GLN A 124 4.40 -20.40 23.05
N ARG A 125 4.58 -21.50 22.35
CA ARG A 125 3.70 -21.83 21.22
C ARG A 125 2.28 -21.83 21.78
N ARG A 126 1.44 -20.94 21.29
CA ARG A 126 0.01 -21.06 21.52
C ARG A 126 -0.40 -22.46 21.05
N GLN A 127 -0.94 -23.24 21.97
CA GLN A 127 -1.46 -24.54 21.60
C GLN A 127 -2.69 -24.33 20.70
N LEU A 128 -2.94 -25.29 19.82
CA LEU A 128 -4.11 -25.25 18.93
C LEU A 128 -5.41 -25.03 19.70
N ALA A 129 -5.52 -25.64 20.91
CA ALA A 129 -6.66 -25.45 21.79
C ALA A 129 -6.91 -23.98 22.16
N ASP A 130 -5.85 -23.21 22.43
CA ASP A 130 -5.97 -21.78 22.77
C ASP A 130 -6.44 -20.96 21.56
N LEU A 131 -5.96 -21.29 20.36
CA LEU A 131 -6.40 -20.66 19.12
C LEU A 131 -7.86 -20.95 18.80
N LEU A 132 -8.33 -22.17 19.07
CA LEU A 132 -9.72 -22.57 18.85
C LEU A 132 -10.68 -21.91 19.84
N GLN A 133 -10.22 -21.54 21.05
CA GLN A 133 -11.01 -20.73 21.97
C GLN A 133 -11.20 -19.30 21.50
N ASP A 134 -10.13 -18.69 20.95
CA ASP A 134 -10.18 -17.31 20.44
C ASP A 134 -10.94 -17.21 19.11
N TRP A 135 -10.85 -18.26 18.28
CA TRP A 135 -11.50 -18.31 16.95
C TRP A 135 -12.18 -19.67 16.72
N PRO A 136 -13.42 -19.85 17.19
CA PRO A 136 -14.15 -21.10 17.02
C PRO A 136 -14.35 -21.52 15.56
N GLU A 137 -14.38 -20.55 14.64
CA GLU A 137 -14.54 -20.80 13.20
C GLU A 137 -13.36 -21.58 12.60
N LEU A 138 -12.18 -21.51 13.20
CA LEU A 138 -11.02 -22.29 12.77
C LEU A 138 -11.25 -23.80 12.89
N ALA A 139 -12.06 -24.24 13.86
CA ALA A 139 -12.41 -25.65 14.01
C ALA A 139 -13.13 -26.18 12.77
N LEU A 140 -14.06 -25.41 12.20
CA LEU A 140 -14.78 -25.77 10.98
C LEU A 140 -13.85 -25.88 9.77
N ILE A 141 -12.88 -24.97 9.64
CA ILE A 141 -11.91 -24.99 8.55
C ILE A 141 -10.97 -26.20 8.70
N ILE A 142 -10.51 -26.48 9.89
CA ILE A 142 -9.63 -27.64 10.17
C ILE A 142 -10.36 -28.96 9.88
N ASP A 143 -11.60 -29.09 10.31
CA ASP A 143 -12.42 -30.27 10.03
C ASP A 143 -12.67 -30.46 8.53
N ALA A 144 -12.86 -29.37 7.78
CA ALA A 144 -13.07 -29.44 6.33
C ALA A 144 -11.82 -29.92 5.57
N PHE A 145 -10.61 -29.59 6.05
CA PHE A 145 -9.34 -29.93 5.39
C PHE A 145 -8.59 -31.10 6.05
N GLY A 146 -8.94 -31.48 7.26
CA GLY A 146 -8.19 -32.45 8.08
C GLY A 146 -8.74 -33.85 8.09
N GLN A 147 -9.82 -34.18 7.37
CA GLN A 147 -10.32 -35.54 7.29
C GLN A 147 -9.53 -36.36 6.27
N PRO A 148 -8.85 -37.42 6.70
CA PRO A 148 -8.27 -38.37 5.73
C PRO A 148 -9.39 -38.98 4.91
N ALA A 149 -9.16 -39.00 3.61
CA ALA A 149 -10.07 -39.70 2.69
C ALA A 149 -10.21 -41.16 3.04
#